data_2c93a57dc92f4ede76ad4aa3eee88787
#
_entry.id   2c93a57dc92f4ede76ad4aa3eee88787
#
_cell.length_a   1.000
_cell.length_b   1.000
_cell.length_c   1.000
_cell.angle_alpha   90.00
_cell.angle_beta   90.00
_cell.angle_gamma   90.00
#
_symmetry.space_group_name_H-M   'P 1'
#
loop_
_entity.id
_entity.type
_entity.pdbx_description
1 polymer ?
#
loop_
_entity_poly.entity_id
_entity_poly.type
_entity_poly.pdbx_seq_one_letter_code
_entity_poly.pdbx_strand_id
1 'polypeptide(L)'
;MNSKTIHRWQHEHVFGQDQVRPGERRTLWVIAITATMMVVEITTGLAYGSMALLADGLHMGSHTAALGITTIAYVYTRRCATDSRFCFGSGKVNAFAGYTSAVLLALFALLMAWESVNRLFNPVEIAFNQAIVVAVIGLVVNGVSMIMLGGHHDHGHDHSHAESHHHSRHHEDHNLRAAYLHVLADALTSLLAIFALLAGKFLGLNWMDPAMGIVGATLVAKWSLGLIRNTSGILLDHQAPGAILEATRAAIEGIDGNHVTDLHIWSIGPGIYSATIAIVSDTPGTPDYYKSLIPKDLGIVHTTVEVHLYRS
;
A
#
# COMPACT_ATOMS: atom_id res chain seq x y z
N MET A 1 23.52 -41.50 -8.15
CA MET A 1 22.30 -40.83 -7.78
C MET A 1 21.55 -40.43 -9.04
N ASN A 2 20.31 -40.85 -9.23
CA ASN A 2 19.61 -40.68 -10.49
C ASN A 2 19.07 -39.24 -10.60
N SER A 3 19.37 -38.51 -11.68
CA SER A 3 18.97 -37.12 -11.91
C SER A 3 17.46 -36.88 -11.70
N LYS A 4 16.60 -37.84 -12.02
CA LYS A 4 15.15 -37.78 -11.81
C LYS A 4 14.72 -37.70 -10.35
N THR A 5 15.55 -38.13 -9.39
CA THR A 5 15.24 -38.14 -7.98
C THR A 5 15.50 -36.74 -7.35
N ILE A 6 16.43 -35.98 -7.93
CA ILE A 6 16.83 -34.66 -7.42
C ILE A 6 15.77 -33.60 -7.74
N HIS A 7 15.06 -33.71 -8.88
CA HIS A 7 13.99 -32.78 -9.25
C HIS A 7 12.83 -32.70 -8.22
N ARG A 8 12.65 -33.73 -7.41
CA ARG A 8 11.65 -33.74 -6.33
C ARG A 8 11.93 -32.66 -5.25
N TRP A 9 13.20 -32.25 -5.14
CA TRP A 9 13.65 -31.28 -4.13
C TRP A 9 13.86 -29.88 -4.71
N GLN A 10 13.70 -29.73 -6.03
CA GLN A 10 13.73 -28.44 -6.71
C GLN A 10 12.31 -27.90 -6.76
N HIS A 11 12.13 -26.68 -6.30
CA HIS A 11 10.86 -25.96 -6.40
C HIS A 11 11.10 -24.59 -7.04
N GLU A 12 10.13 -24.17 -7.82
CA GLU A 12 10.14 -22.84 -8.44
C GLU A 12 9.79 -21.77 -7.41
N HIS A 13 10.43 -20.60 -7.53
CA HIS A 13 10.16 -19.45 -6.65
C HIS A 13 9.20 -18.44 -7.31
N VAL A 14 8.32 -18.93 -8.20
CA VAL A 14 7.24 -18.12 -8.80
C VAL A 14 5.97 -18.37 -8.00
N PHE A 15 5.58 -17.39 -7.18
CA PHE A 15 4.46 -17.50 -6.24
C PHE A 15 3.21 -16.79 -6.78
N GLY A 16 2.73 -17.13 -7.99
CA GLY A 16 1.56 -16.54 -8.62
C GLY A 16 1.73 -15.09 -9.09
N GLN A 17 2.96 -14.64 -9.23
CA GLN A 17 3.32 -13.28 -9.68
C GLN A 17 3.13 -13.06 -11.18
N ASP A 18 2.82 -14.12 -11.92
CA ASP A 18 2.65 -14.18 -13.37
C ASP A 18 1.19 -14.02 -13.84
N GLN A 19 0.21 -14.03 -12.94
CA GLN A 19 -1.21 -14.02 -13.29
C GLN A 19 -1.70 -12.62 -13.66
N VAL A 20 -2.43 -12.49 -14.78
CA VAL A 20 -3.12 -11.27 -15.20
C VAL A 20 -4.43 -11.15 -14.42
N ARG A 21 -4.65 -10.02 -13.73
CA ARG A 21 -5.89 -9.77 -12.98
C ARG A 21 -6.97 -9.18 -13.87
N PRO A 22 -8.23 -9.65 -13.78
CA PRO A 22 -9.36 -9.02 -14.49
C PRO A 22 -9.63 -7.61 -13.94
N GLY A 23 -9.92 -6.64 -14.84
CA GLY A 23 -10.23 -5.24 -14.47
C GLY A 23 -9.16 -4.20 -14.85
N GLU A 24 -7.99 -4.61 -15.33
CA GLU A 24 -6.83 -3.76 -15.65
C GLU A 24 -7.17 -2.56 -16.57
N ARG A 25 -8.03 -2.73 -17.57
CA ARG A 25 -8.39 -1.63 -18.48
C ARG A 25 -9.23 -0.52 -17.82
N ARG A 26 -10.15 -0.86 -16.92
CA ARG A 26 -10.98 0.14 -16.22
C ARG A 26 -10.13 0.94 -15.26
N THR A 27 -9.26 0.26 -14.51
CA THR A 27 -8.29 0.90 -13.60
C THR A 27 -7.37 1.85 -14.35
N LEU A 28 -6.86 1.48 -15.53
CA LEU A 28 -6.03 2.36 -16.36
C LEU A 28 -6.78 3.62 -16.79
N TRP A 29 -8.07 3.54 -17.15
CA TRP A 29 -8.86 4.72 -17.49
C TRP A 29 -9.07 5.65 -16.30
N VAL A 30 -9.37 5.10 -15.12
CA VAL A 30 -9.50 5.89 -13.89
C VAL A 30 -8.16 6.56 -13.55
N ILE A 31 -7.04 5.82 -13.60
CA ILE A 31 -5.70 6.37 -13.41
C ILE A 31 -5.42 7.51 -14.39
N ALA A 32 -5.76 7.35 -15.67
CA ALA A 32 -5.52 8.38 -16.68
C ALA A 32 -6.34 9.66 -16.43
N ILE A 33 -7.61 9.51 -16.05
CA ILE A 33 -8.51 10.63 -15.76
C ILE A 33 -8.05 11.36 -14.49
N THR A 34 -7.77 10.63 -13.41
CA THR A 34 -7.31 11.21 -12.14
C THR A 34 -5.91 11.83 -12.27
N ALA A 35 -4.99 11.20 -13.04
CA ALA A 35 -3.68 11.76 -13.34
C ALA A 35 -3.79 13.07 -14.12
N THR A 36 -4.67 13.14 -15.11
CA THR A 36 -4.91 14.37 -15.88
C THR A 36 -5.44 15.47 -14.97
N MET A 37 -6.43 15.16 -14.12
CA MET A 37 -7.00 16.14 -13.19
C MET A 37 -5.96 16.61 -12.17
N MET A 38 -5.19 15.72 -11.60
CA MET A 38 -4.05 16.04 -10.73
C MET A 38 -3.10 17.06 -11.38
N VAL A 39 -2.68 16.82 -12.62
CA VAL A 39 -1.79 17.74 -13.34
C VAL A 39 -2.47 19.10 -13.52
N VAL A 40 -3.75 19.15 -13.85
CA VAL A 40 -4.52 20.38 -13.99
C VAL A 40 -4.59 21.13 -12.64
N GLU A 41 -4.90 20.45 -11.54
CA GLU A 41 -4.99 21.07 -10.20
C GLU A 41 -3.64 21.60 -9.71
N ILE A 42 -2.57 20.82 -9.87
CA ILE A 42 -1.23 21.25 -9.46
C ILE A 42 -0.78 22.46 -10.29
N THR A 43 -0.91 22.41 -11.61
CA THR A 43 -0.46 23.50 -12.49
C THR A 43 -1.29 24.77 -12.29
N THR A 44 -2.60 24.63 -12.12
CA THR A 44 -3.50 25.77 -11.91
C THR A 44 -3.42 26.29 -10.46
N GLY A 45 -3.20 25.41 -9.47
CA GLY A 45 -2.92 25.81 -8.08
C GLY A 45 -1.67 26.71 -8.00
N LEU A 46 -0.61 26.34 -8.69
CA LEU A 46 0.60 27.17 -8.82
C LEU A 46 0.34 28.46 -9.60
N ALA A 47 -0.33 28.38 -10.75
CA ALA A 47 -0.59 29.54 -11.61
C ALA A 47 -1.56 30.56 -11.00
N TYR A 48 -2.57 30.10 -10.26
CA TYR A 48 -3.59 30.94 -9.63
C TYR A 48 -3.29 31.27 -8.17
N GLY A 49 -2.17 30.81 -7.63
CA GLY A 49 -1.70 31.12 -6.31
C GLY A 49 -2.50 30.46 -5.16
N SER A 50 -3.27 29.39 -5.43
CA SER A 50 -4.06 28.69 -4.41
C SER A 50 -3.33 27.51 -3.80
N MET A 51 -3.08 27.57 -2.49
CA MET A 51 -2.50 26.44 -1.74
C MET A 51 -3.53 25.35 -1.47
N ALA A 52 -4.79 25.68 -1.32
CA ALA A 52 -5.87 24.71 -1.14
C ALA A 52 -6.02 23.82 -2.40
N LEU A 53 -6.00 24.45 -3.60
CA LEU A 53 -6.06 23.70 -4.87
C LEU A 53 -4.81 22.86 -5.10
N LEU A 54 -3.62 23.41 -4.77
CA LEU A 54 -2.36 22.66 -4.84
C LEU A 54 -2.36 21.46 -3.88
N ALA A 55 -2.89 21.62 -2.67
CA ALA A 55 -3.00 20.57 -1.68
C ALA A 55 -3.92 19.43 -2.17
N ASP A 56 -5.06 19.78 -2.76
CA ASP A 56 -6.01 18.80 -3.32
C ASP A 56 -5.37 18.03 -4.48
N GLY A 57 -4.72 18.72 -5.42
CA GLY A 57 -4.01 18.10 -6.53
C GLY A 57 -2.84 17.19 -6.09
N LEU A 58 -2.07 17.57 -5.07
CA LEU A 58 -1.01 16.72 -4.50
C LEU A 58 -1.57 15.52 -3.73
N HIS A 59 -2.71 15.69 -3.07
CA HIS A 59 -3.43 14.59 -2.43
C HIS A 59 -3.88 13.55 -3.45
N MET A 60 -4.56 13.96 -4.53
CA MET A 60 -4.89 13.08 -5.66
C MET A 60 -3.65 12.49 -6.33
N GLY A 61 -2.58 13.26 -6.40
CA GLY A 61 -1.28 12.83 -6.91
C GLY A 61 -0.70 11.66 -6.15
N SER A 62 -0.92 11.61 -4.84
CA SER A 62 -0.47 10.50 -4.00
C SER A 62 -1.10 9.17 -4.42
N HIS A 63 -2.40 9.17 -4.69
CA HIS A 63 -3.14 7.98 -5.12
C HIS A 63 -2.78 7.57 -6.54
N THR A 64 -2.71 8.54 -7.45
CA THR A 64 -2.32 8.30 -8.85
C THR A 64 -0.90 7.76 -8.97
N ALA A 65 0.04 8.33 -8.21
CA ALA A 65 1.41 7.85 -8.16
C ALA A 65 1.50 6.43 -7.58
N ALA A 66 0.80 6.16 -6.48
CA ALA A 66 0.74 4.83 -5.87
C ALA A 66 0.20 3.78 -6.87
N LEU A 67 -0.91 4.08 -7.55
CA LEU A 67 -1.50 3.20 -8.56
C LEU A 67 -0.58 3.01 -9.78
N GLY A 68 0.01 4.09 -10.29
CA GLY A 68 0.94 4.05 -11.43
C GLY A 68 2.19 3.23 -11.13
N ILE A 69 2.80 3.46 -9.97
CA ILE A 69 3.99 2.74 -9.51
C ILE A 69 3.66 1.26 -9.25
N THR A 70 2.53 0.97 -8.62
CA THR A 70 2.08 -0.41 -8.41
C THR A 70 1.86 -1.13 -9.74
N THR A 71 1.28 -0.47 -10.73
CA THR A 71 1.10 -1.04 -12.07
C THR A 71 2.43 -1.32 -12.76
N ILE A 72 3.37 -0.37 -12.72
CA ILE A 72 4.72 -0.54 -13.29
C ILE A 72 5.47 -1.66 -12.55
N ALA A 73 5.43 -1.66 -11.23
CA ALA A 73 6.07 -2.68 -10.41
C ALA A 73 5.47 -4.06 -10.68
N TYR A 74 4.14 -4.16 -10.86
CA TYR A 74 3.47 -5.40 -11.23
C TYR A 74 3.91 -5.93 -12.59
N VAL A 75 3.98 -5.07 -13.63
CA VAL A 75 4.48 -5.44 -14.94
C VAL A 75 5.94 -5.89 -14.88
N TYR A 76 6.77 -5.18 -14.12
CA TYR A 76 8.17 -5.53 -13.91
C TYR A 76 8.32 -6.86 -13.17
N THR A 77 7.60 -7.03 -12.06
CA THR A 77 7.58 -8.27 -11.26
C THR A 77 7.21 -9.47 -12.12
N ARG A 78 6.19 -9.34 -12.99
CA ARG A 78 5.77 -10.38 -13.91
C ARG A 78 6.85 -10.71 -14.95
N ARG A 79 7.54 -9.71 -15.49
CA ARG A 79 8.64 -9.92 -16.45
C ARG A 79 9.86 -10.58 -15.82
N CYS A 80 10.11 -10.32 -14.55
CA CYS A 80 11.26 -10.82 -13.81
C CYS A 80 10.92 -11.98 -12.88
N ALA A 81 9.73 -12.61 -13.01
CA ALA A 81 9.29 -13.67 -12.10
C ALA A 81 10.21 -14.91 -12.10
N THR A 82 10.85 -15.20 -13.23
CA THR A 82 11.79 -16.32 -13.39
C THR A 82 13.27 -15.91 -13.33
N ASP A 83 13.57 -14.65 -12.98
CA ASP A 83 14.93 -14.15 -12.92
C ASP A 83 15.66 -14.66 -11.67
N SER A 84 16.66 -15.53 -11.86
CA SER A 84 17.45 -16.16 -10.81
C SER A 84 18.27 -15.18 -9.94
N ARG A 85 18.34 -13.89 -10.31
CA ARG A 85 18.96 -12.85 -9.50
C ARG A 85 18.15 -12.52 -8.26
N PHE A 86 16.85 -12.86 -8.23
CA PHE A 86 15.98 -12.68 -7.08
C PHE A 86 15.80 -13.99 -6.33
N CYS A 87 16.42 -14.11 -5.15
CA CYS A 87 16.40 -15.36 -4.35
C CYS A 87 14.98 -15.82 -3.99
N PHE A 88 14.05 -14.90 -3.72
CA PHE A 88 12.66 -15.18 -3.38
C PHE A 88 11.67 -14.58 -4.40
N GLY A 89 12.07 -14.47 -5.66
CA GLY A 89 11.28 -13.81 -6.69
C GLY A 89 11.25 -12.29 -6.55
N SER A 90 10.52 -11.65 -7.44
CA SER A 90 10.49 -10.19 -7.59
C SER A 90 9.44 -9.48 -6.71
N GLY A 91 8.82 -10.17 -5.73
CA GLY A 91 7.72 -9.64 -4.91
C GLY A 91 8.05 -8.36 -4.13
N LYS A 92 9.32 -8.20 -3.68
CA LYS A 92 9.78 -6.99 -2.96
C LYS A 92 9.93 -5.75 -3.84
N VAL A 93 9.92 -5.89 -5.17
CA VAL A 93 9.96 -4.74 -6.10
C VAL A 93 8.77 -3.81 -5.88
N ASN A 94 7.59 -4.38 -5.58
CA ASN A 94 6.41 -3.59 -5.25
C ASN A 94 6.60 -2.76 -3.96
N ALA A 95 7.21 -3.36 -2.94
CA ALA A 95 7.52 -2.66 -1.69
C ALA A 95 8.55 -1.55 -1.89
N PHE A 96 9.59 -1.80 -2.71
CA PHE A 96 10.61 -0.80 -3.06
C PHE A 96 10.00 0.39 -3.82
N ALA A 97 9.15 0.11 -4.80
CA ALA A 97 8.44 1.13 -5.57
C ALA A 97 7.52 1.98 -4.65
N GLY A 98 6.75 1.31 -3.76
CA GLY A 98 5.91 1.99 -2.76
C GLY A 98 6.72 2.85 -1.79
N TYR A 99 7.85 2.36 -1.30
CA TYR A 99 8.76 3.12 -0.44
C TYR A 99 9.27 4.39 -1.12
N THR A 100 9.77 4.26 -2.35
CA THR A 100 10.29 5.40 -3.13
C THR A 100 9.20 6.46 -3.35
N SER A 101 7.99 6.02 -3.71
CA SER A 101 6.84 6.91 -3.87
C SER A 101 6.50 7.64 -2.58
N ALA A 102 6.47 6.93 -1.46
CA ALA A 102 6.15 7.50 -0.16
C ALA A 102 7.20 8.54 0.30
N VAL A 103 8.48 8.31 0.03
CA VAL A 103 9.55 9.29 0.32
C VAL A 103 9.37 10.56 -0.50
N LEU A 104 9.04 10.44 -1.79
CA LEU A 104 8.75 11.61 -2.64
C LEU A 104 7.54 12.38 -2.14
N LEU A 105 6.48 11.69 -1.73
CA LEU A 105 5.28 12.32 -1.18
C LEU A 105 5.56 13.04 0.15
N ALA A 106 6.37 12.46 1.03
CA ALA A 106 6.80 13.11 2.26
C ALA A 106 7.56 14.42 1.97
N LEU A 107 8.44 14.40 0.96
CA LEU A 107 9.16 15.59 0.53
C LEU A 107 8.21 16.67 0.00
N PHE A 108 7.25 16.30 -0.86
CA PHE A 108 6.23 17.25 -1.35
C PHE A 108 5.37 17.82 -0.23
N ALA A 109 4.97 16.99 0.75
CA ALA A 109 4.23 17.46 1.92
C ALA A 109 5.02 18.50 2.74
N LEU A 110 6.33 18.29 2.92
CA LEU A 110 7.19 19.25 3.61
C LEU A 110 7.32 20.57 2.83
N LEU A 111 7.51 20.49 1.51
CA LEU A 111 7.58 21.69 0.66
C LEU A 111 6.26 22.47 0.67
N MET A 112 5.13 21.76 0.63
CA MET A 112 3.80 22.37 0.70
C MET A 112 3.54 23.01 2.07
N ALA A 113 3.92 22.36 3.16
CA ALA A 113 3.82 22.93 4.51
C ALA A 113 4.65 24.22 4.63
N TRP A 114 5.88 24.19 4.14
CA TRP A 114 6.78 25.36 4.13
C TRP A 114 6.16 26.53 3.35
N GLU A 115 5.72 26.27 2.11
CA GLU A 115 5.13 27.31 1.25
C GLU A 115 3.84 27.86 1.85
N SER A 116 2.99 27.00 2.43
CA SER A 116 1.75 27.44 3.10
C SER A 116 2.03 28.34 4.30
N VAL A 117 3.02 27.98 5.12
CA VAL A 117 3.44 28.84 6.26
C VAL A 117 4.00 30.16 5.74
N ASN A 118 4.84 30.14 4.69
CA ASN A 118 5.38 31.36 4.10
C ASN A 118 4.26 32.29 3.60
N ARG A 119 3.20 31.76 2.97
CA ARG A 119 2.04 32.54 2.48
C ARG A 119 1.14 33.09 3.57
N LEU A 120 1.16 32.54 4.78
CA LEU A 120 0.49 33.17 5.93
C LEU A 120 1.14 34.49 6.33
N PHE A 121 2.48 34.59 6.19
CA PHE A 121 3.23 35.81 6.51
C PHE A 121 3.39 36.74 5.30
N ASN A 122 3.45 36.20 4.09
CA ASN A 122 3.61 36.91 2.83
C ASN A 122 2.47 36.54 1.88
N PRO A 123 1.26 37.11 2.06
CA PRO A 123 0.10 36.78 1.25
C PRO A 123 0.34 37.03 -0.25
N VAL A 124 -0.08 36.09 -1.08
CA VAL A 124 -0.02 36.19 -2.55
C VAL A 124 -1.44 36.42 -3.08
N GLU A 125 -1.57 37.16 -4.18
CA GLU A 125 -2.85 37.33 -4.83
C GLU A 125 -3.35 36.00 -5.40
N ILE A 126 -4.62 35.67 -5.07
CA ILE A 126 -5.26 34.43 -5.50
C ILE A 126 -6.29 34.75 -6.58
N ALA A 127 -6.22 34.07 -7.70
CA ALA A 127 -7.23 34.14 -8.76
C ALA A 127 -8.43 33.25 -8.41
N PHE A 128 -9.24 33.69 -7.41
CA PHE A 128 -10.32 32.88 -6.81
C PHE A 128 -11.29 32.28 -7.82
N ASN A 129 -11.72 33.04 -8.85
CA ASN A 129 -12.71 32.56 -9.82
C ASN A 129 -12.20 31.32 -10.56
N GLN A 130 -10.98 31.37 -11.04
CA GLN A 130 -10.35 30.30 -11.79
C GLN A 130 -10.07 29.11 -10.87
N ALA A 131 -9.54 29.35 -9.68
CA ALA A 131 -9.25 28.31 -8.69
C ALA A 131 -10.52 27.54 -8.27
N ILE A 132 -11.64 28.26 -8.01
CA ILE A 132 -12.92 27.64 -7.66
C ILE A 132 -13.45 26.77 -8.80
N VAL A 133 -13.40 27.24 -10.04
CA VAL A 133 -13.86 26.46 -11.19
C VAL A 133 -13.10 25.15 -11.32
N VAL A 134 -11.76 25.19 -11.17
CA VAL A 134 -10.92 23.98 -11.24
C VAL A 134 -11.21 23.06 -10.06
N ALA A 135 -11.34 23.57 -8.84
CA ALA A 135 -11.67 22.77 -7.66
C ALA A 135 -13.04 22.06 -7.79
N VAL A 136 -14.04 22.74 -8.36
CA VAL A 136 -15.36 22.13 -8.64
C VAL A 136 -15.26 21.03 -9.69
N ILE A 137 -14.50 21.24 -10.75
CA ILE A 137 -14.26 20.20 -11.76
C ILE A 137 -13.54 18.99 -11.12
N GLY A 138 -12.55 19.22 -10.27
CA GLY A 138 -11.85 18.18 -9.52
C GLY A 138 -12.79 17.34 -8.67
N LEU A 139 -13.66 17.99 -7.90
CA LEU A 139 -14.67 17.31 -7.09
C LEU A 139 -15.60 16.44 -7.95
N VAL A 140 -16.05 16.94 -9.11
CA VAL A 140 -16.90 16.18 -10.03
C VAL A 140 -16.15 14.97 -10.61
N VAL A 141 -14.88 15.15 -11.02
CA VAL A 141 -14.04 14.08 -11.54
C VAL A 141 -13.80 13.00 -10.48
N ASN A 142 -13.55 13.40 -9.24
CA ASN A 142 -13.40 12.47 -8.11
C ASN A 142 -14.69 11.67 -7.88
N GLY A 143 -15.84 12.33 -7.89
CA GLY A 143 -17.14 11.68 -7.76
C GLY A 143 -17.43 10.69 -8.90
N VAL A 144 -17.13 11.04 -10.15
CA VAL A 144 -17.30 10.16 -11.32
C VAL A 144 -16.34 8.96 -11.23
N SER A 145 -15.08 9.20 -10.86
CA SER A 145 -14.08 8.13 -10.68
C SER A 145 -14.52 7.12 -9.62
N MET A 146 -15.13 7.62 -8.53
CA MET A 146 -15.73 6.79 -7.49
C MET A 146 -16.86 5.90 -8.03
N ILE A 147 -17.80 6.47 -8.78
CA ILE A 147 -18.92 5.70 -9.36
C ILE A 147 -18.41 4.65 -10.35
N MET A 148 -17.39 4.98 -11.14
CA MET A 148 -16.76 4.05 -12.08
C MET A 148 -16.06 2.87 -11.38
N LEU A 149 -15.49 3.10 -10.19
CA LEU A 149 -14.87 2.06 -9.37
C LEU A 149 -15.89 1.29 -8.54
N GLY A 150 -16.94 1.97 -8.00
CA GLY A 150 -17.94 1.39 -7.12
C GLY A 150 -19.10 0.67 -7.85
N GLY A 151 -19.20 0.75 -9.15
CA GLY A 151 -20.34 0.30 -9.95
C GLY A 151 -20.45 -1.20 -10.24
N HIS A 152 -19.60 -2.07 -9.72
CA HIS A 152 -19.79 -3.52 -9.71
C HIS A 152 -19.04 -4.19 -8.57
N HIS A 153 -19.76 -4.93 -7.75
CA HIS A 153 -19.26 -6.00 -6.93
C HIS A 153 -18.48 -6.97 -7.82
N ASP A 154 -17.16 -6.88 -7.85
CA ASP A 154 -16.24 -8.00 -7.90
C ASP A 154 -14.79 -7.50 -8.00
N HIS A 155 -13.96 -8.09 -7.14
CA HIS A 155 -12.51 -8.14 -7.15
C HIS A 155 -11.71 -6.87 -6.80
N GLY A 156 -11.34 -6.84 -5.57
CA GLY A 156 -10.15 -6.38 -4.89
C GLY A 156 -9.05 -5.72 -5.71
N HIS A 157 -9.01 -4.40 -5.68
CA HIS A 157 -7.74 -3.71 -5.66
C HIS A 157 -7.46 -3.40 -4.21
N ASP A 158 -6.72 -4.33 -3.63
CA ASP A 158 -6.19 -4.30 -2.29
C ASP A 158 -5.15 -3.17 -2.20
N HIS A 159 -5.61 -1.95 -1.95
CA HIS A 159 -4.79 -0.93 -1.33
C HIS A 159 -5.03 -1.01 0.17
N SER A 160 -4.92 -2.24 0.69
CA SER A 160 -4.87 -2.48 2.10
C SER A 160 -3.55 -1.94 2.62
N HIS A 161 -3.60 -0.77 3.23
CA HIS A 161 -2.74 -0.52 4.36
C HIS A 161 -3.02 -1.67 5.33
N ALA A 162 -2.05 -2.58 5.42
CA ALA A 162 -2.15 -3.78 6.20
C ALA A 162 -2.59 -3.45 7.64
N GLU A 163 -3.83 -3.78 7.98
CA GLU A 163 -4.15 -4.29 9.29
C GLU A 163 -4.70 -5.69 9.09
N SER A 164 -3.79 -6.63 9.36
CA SER A 164 -4.09 -8.04 9.50
C SER A 164 -5.11 -8.24 10.60
N HIS A 165 -6.23 -8.92 10.33
CA HIS A 165 -6.76 -9.92 11.28
C HIS A 165 -7.76 -10.84 10.59
N HIS A 166 -7.57 -12.11 10.89
CA HIS A 166 -8.29 -13.30 10.49
C HIS A 166 -9.82 -13.24 10.69
N HIS A 167 -10.58 -13.69 9.72
CA HIS A 167 -11.57 -14.76 9.71
C HIS A 167 -12.46 -14.63 8.47
N SER A 168 -12.41 -15.64 7.64
CA SER A 168 -13.23 -15.85 6.45
C SER A 168 -14.72 -15.85 6.82
N ARG A 169 -15.38 -14.72 6.62
CA ARG A 169 -16.80 -14.39 6.39
C ARG A 169 -17.21 -12.96 6.79
N HIS A 170 -16.30 -12.15 7.37
CA HIS A 170 -16.55 -10.73 7.71
C HIS A 170 -15.68 -9.74 6.93
N HIS A 171 -14.88 -10.20 5.95
CA HIS A 171 -13.90 -9.35 5.26
C HIS A 171 -14.51 -8.40 4.21
N GLU A 172 -15.70 -8.69 3.67
CA GLU A 172 -16.33 -7.81 2.66
C GLU A 172 -16.73 -6.45 3.26
N ASP A 173 -17.26 -6.42 4.51
CA ASP A 173 -17.73 -5.19 5.13
C ASP A 173 -16.61 -4.22 5.53
N HIS A 174 -15.46 -4.71 5.97
CA HIS A 174 -14.34 -3.86 6.40
C HIS A 174 -13.62 -3.19 5.23
N ASN A 175 -13.45 -3.90 4.13
CA ASN A 175 -12.77 -3.36 2.93
C ASN A 175 -13.66 -2.33 2.21
N LEU A 176 -14.96 -2.60 2.12
CA LEU A 176 -15.95 -1.65 1.59
C LEU A 176 -16.02 -0.39 2.45
N ARG A 177 -16.00 -0.53 3.78
CA ARG A 177 -16.00 0.58 4.72
C ARG A 177 -14.72 1.43 4.62
N ALA A 178 -13.55 0.79 4.48
CA ALA A 178 -12.28 1.49 4.30
C ALA A 178 -12.25 2.28 2.99
N ALA A 179 -12.68 1.67 1.87
CA ALA A 179 -12.81 2.34 0.57
C ALA A 179 -13.81 3.50 0.62
N TYR A 180 -14.97 3.31 1.26
CA TYR A 180 -15.97 4.37 1.44
C TYR A 180 -15.43 5.55 2.27
N LEU A 181 -14.76 5.27 3.40
CA LEU A 181 -14.17 6.31 4.25
C LEU A 181 -13.06 7.08 3.53
N HIS A 182 -12.29 6.39 2.69
CA HIS A 182 -11.26 7.02 1.86
C HIS A 182 -11.86 8.01 0.86
N VAL A 183 -12.87 7.58 0.10
CA VAL A 183 -13.57 8.43 -0.86
C VAL A 183 -14.31 9.60 -0.19
N LEU A 184 -14.89 9.34 0.99
CA LEU A 184 -15.51 10.39 1.78
C LEU A 184 -14.48 11.44 2.24
N ALA A 185 -13.27 11.00 2.62
CA ALA A 185 -12.18 11.89 2.99
C ALA A 185 -11.73 12.75 1.79
N ASP A 186 -11.61 12.15 0.59
CA ASP A 186 -11.24 12.88 -0.63
C ASP A 186 -12.29 13.94 -1.00
N ALA A 187 -13.58 13.56 -0.98
CA ALA A 187 -14.66 14.51 -1.21
C ALA A 187 -14.69 15.63 -0.17
N LEU A 188 -14.39 15.32 1.09
CA LEU A 188 -14.37 16.29 2.16
C LEU A 188 -13.20 17.28 2.01
N THR A 189 -12.01 16.82 1.62
CA THR A 189 -10.85 17.71 1.37
C THR A 189 -11.11 18.65 0.22
N SER A 190 -11.68 18.18 -0.89
CA SER A 190 -12.07 19.03 -2.03
C SER A 190 -13.17 20.03 -1.66
N LEU A 191 -14.18 19.63 -0.88
CA LEU A 191 -15.21 20.55 -0.38
C LEU A 191 -14.63 21.64 0.54
N LEU A 192 -13.71 21.27 1.43
CA LEU A 192 -13.04 22.22 2.33
C LEU A 192 -12.16 23.21 1.54
N ALA A 193 -11.48 22.74 0.49
CA ALA A 193 -10.71 23.60 -0.42
C ALA A 193 -11.62 24.63 -1.11
N ILE A 194 -12.77 24.18 -1.65
CA ILE A 194 -13.75 25.06 -2.28
C ILE A 194 -14.30 26.07 -1.25
N PHE A 195 -14.62 25.62 -0.03
CA PHE A 195 -15.09 26.49 1.04
C PHE A 195 -14.06 27.56 1.40
N ALA A 196 -12.79 27.20 1.55
CA ALA A 196 -11.71 28.13 1.84
C ALA A 196 -11.55 29.20 0.73
N LEU A 197 -11.62 28.79 -0.53
CA LEU A 197 -11.58 29.72 -1.67
C LEU A 197 -12.78 30.66 -1.73
N LEU A 198 -13.99 30.14 -1.46
CA LEU A 198 -15.20 30.97 -1.38
C LEU A 198 -15.13 31.97 -0.21
N ALA A 199 -14.66 31.52 0.96
CA ALA A 199 -14.49 32.40 2.12
C ALA A 199 -13.43 33.49 1.86
N GLY A 200 -12.33 33.14 1.20
CA GLY A 200 -11.33 34.12 0.73
C GLY A 200 -11.95 35.16 -0.21
N LYS A 201 -12.71 34.71 -1.21
CA LYS A 201 -13.33 35.57 -2.21
C LYS A 201 -14.41 36.52 -1.65
N PHE A 202 -15.34 35.99 -0.84
CA PHE A 202 -16.53 36.74 -0.41
C PHE A 202 -16.37 37.39 0.96
N LEU A 203 -15.56 36.83 1.86
CA LEU A 203 -15.36 37.31 3.21
C LEU A 203 -13.97 37.93 3.43
N GLY A 204 -13.08 37.90 2.40
CA GLY A 204 -11.73 38.45 2.53
C GLY A 204 -10.81 37.62 3.43
N LEU A 205 -11.19 36.36 3.77
CA LEU A 205 -10.44 35.47 4.65
C LEU A 205 -9.31 34.74 3.89
N ASN A 206 -8.39 35.50 3.30
CA ASN A 206 -7.32 34.97 2.43
C ASN A 206 -6.39 33.98 3.15
N TRP A 207 -6.30 34.04 4.49
CA TRP A 207 -5.52 33.09 5.28
C TRP A 207 -6.08 31.66 5.26
N MET A 208 -7.35 31.47 4.90
CA MET A 208 -7.97 30.14 4.86
C MET A 208 -7.36 29.25 3.77
N ASP A 209 -6.95 29.82 2.64
CA ASP A 209 -6.31 29.05 1.56
C ASP A 209 -4.97 28.42 2.00
N PRO A 210 -3.97 29.19 2.54
CA PRO A 210 -2.76 28.55 3.07
C PRO A 210 -3.02 27.68 4.31
N ALA A 211 -4.04 27.97 5.12
CA ALA A 211 -4.41 27.07 6.22
C ALA A 211 -4.85 25.68 5.70
N MET A 212 -5.63 25.65 4.61
CA MET A 212 -5.98 24.39 3.94
C MET A 212 -4.77 23.70 3.33
N GLY A 213 -3.77 24.45 2.84
CA GLY A 213 -2.49 23.90 2.42
C GLY A 213 -1.76 23.17 3.56
N ILE A 214 -1.77 23.70 4.78
CA ILE A 214 -1.20 23.06 5.98
C ILE A 214 -1.96 21.77 6.34
N VAL A 215 -3.30 21.82 6.30
CA VAL A 215 -4.14 20.63 6.55
C VAL A 215 -3.82 19.52 5.52
N GLY A 216 -3.80 19.85 4.23
CA GLY A 216 -3.45 18.92 3.17
C GLY A 216 -2.04 18.34 3.34
N ALA A 217 -1.03 19.20 3.64
CA ALA A 217 0.34 18.77 3.91
C ALA A 217 0.40 17.76 5.07
N THR A 218 -0.33 18.01 6.14
CA THR A 218 -0.39 17.14 7.32
C THR A 218 -1.00 15.78 6.98
N LEU A 219 -2.07 15.75 6.19
CA LEU A 219 -2.70 14.51 5.74
C LEU A 219 -1.76 13.69 4.84
N VAL A 220 -1.16 14.34 3.83
CA VAL A 220 -0.19 13.67 2.92
C VAL A 220 1.02 13.17 3.70
N ALA A 221 1.57 13.95 4.66
CA ALA A 221 2.67 13.53 5.51
C ALA A 221 2.31 12.31 6.36
N LYS A 222 1.12 12.29 6.98
CA LYS A 222 0.66 11.15 7.78
C LYS A 222 0.57 9.87 6.95
N TRP A 223 0.02 9.95 5.76
CA TRP A 223 -0.10 8.78 4.88
C TRP A 223 1.24 8.31 4.33
N SER A 224 2.09 9.24 3.90
CA SER A 224 3.44 8.88 3.42
C SER A 224 4.26 8.20 4.52
N LEU A 225 4.20 8.68 5.77
CA LEU A 225 4.88 8.04 6.90
C LEU A 225 4.34 6.64 7.20
N GLY A 226 3.02 6.43 7.10
CA GLY A 226 2.41 5.11 7.19
C GLY A 226 2.93 4.15 6.12
N LEU A 227 2.94 4.61 4.86
CA LEU A 227 3.42 3.83 3.72
C LEU A 227 4.93 3.52 3.83
N ILE A 228 5.75 4.50 4.27
CA ILE A 228 7.19 4.29 4.54
C ILE A 228 7.39 3.19 5.58
N ARG A 229 6.65 3.23 6.70
CA ARG A 229 6.76 2.21 7.76
C ARG A 229 6.40 0.82 7.27
N ASN A 230 5.29 0.70 6.55
CA ASN A 230 4.82 -0.59 6.04
C ASN A 230 5.78 -1.17 4.99
N THR A 231 6.20 -0.36 4.02
CA THR A 231 7.08 -0.82 2.94
C THR A 231 8.52 -1.07 3.44
N SER A 232 9.03 -0.25 4.36
CA SER A 232 10.34 -0.49 4.97
C SER A 232 10.36 -1.78 5.79
N GLY A 233 9.26 -2.13 6.47
CA GLY A 233 9.15 -3.41 7.17
C GLY A 233 9.34 -4.61 6.23
N ILE A 234 8.72 -4.57 5.04
CA ILE A 234 8.87 -5.62 4.02
C ILE A 234 10.30 -5.66 3.47
N LEU A 235 10.90 -4.49 3.22
CA LEU A 235 12.25 -4.39 2.66
C LEU A 235 13.35 -4.83 3.64
N LEU A 236 13.14 -4.57 4.94
CA LEU A 236 14.07 -4.89 6.01
C LEU A 236 13.79 -6.24 6.69
N ASP A 237 12.95 -7.07 6.09
CA ASP A 237 12.63 -8.41 6.59
C ASP A 237 12.12 -8.41 8.05
N HIS A 238 11.27 -7.43 8.40
CA HIS A 238 10.59 -7.46 9.68
C HIS A 238 9.78 -8.75 9.83
N GLN A 239 9.68 -9.22 11.06
CA GLN A 239 8.83 -10.37 11.42
C GLN A 239 7.40 -10.15 10.92
N ALA A 240 6.80 -11.23 10.45
CA ALA A 240 5.38 -11.28 10.10
C ALA A 240 4.49 -10.88 11.29
N PRO A 241 3.20 -10.54 11.08
CA PRO A 241 2.26 -10.26 12.16
C PRO A 241 2.25 -11.37 13.23
N GLY A 242 2.15 -10.98 14.50
CA GLY A 242 2.20 -11.91 15.65
C GLY A 242 1.24 -13.09 15.53
N ALA A 243 0.05 -12.88 14.96
CA ALA A 243 -0.92 -13.95 14.72
C ALA A 243 -0.39 -15.08 13.81
N ILE A 244 0.43 -14.76 12.81
CA ILE A 244 1.04 -15.76 11.92
C ILE A 244 2.12 -16.55 12.67
N LEU A 245 2.93 -15.85 13.48
CA LEU A 245 3.95 -16.50 14.31
C LEU A 245 3.31 -17.45 15.34
N GLU A 246 2.30 -16.96 16.05
CA GLU A 246 1.57 -17.73 17.07
C GLU A 246 0.88 -18.95 16.46
N ALA A 247 0.19 -18.79 15.34
CA ALA A 247 -0.47 -19.90 14.64
C ALA A 247 0.54 -20.94 14.14
N THR A 248 1.70 -20.50 13.62
CA THR A 248 2.77 -21.41 13.17
C THR A 248 3.38 -22.16 14.35
N ARG A 249 3.67 -21.47 15.46
CA ARG A 249 4.19 -22.08 16.69
C ARG A 249 3.20 -23.08 17.27
N ALA A 250 1.94 -22.69 17.41
CA ALA A 250 0.89 -23.54 17.95
C ALA A 250 0.65 -24.81 17.13
N ALA A 251 0.77 -24.71 15.79
CA ALA A 251 0.62 -25.86 14.92
C ALA A 251 1.74 -26.91 15.10
N ILE A 252 2.94 -26.49 15.49
CA ILE A 252 4.09 -27.38 15.70
C ILE A 252 4.13 -27.88 17.15
N GLU A 253 3.97 -26.99 18.13
CA GLU A 253 4.04 -27.30 19.58
C GLU A 253 2.76 -27.95 20.09
N GLY A 254 1.65 -27.91 19.32
CA GLY A 254 0.45 -28.68 19.62
C GLY A 254 0.62 -30.21 19.59
N ILE A 255 1.79 -30.68 19.17
CA ILE A 255 2.19 -32.09 19.21
C ILE A 255 3.22 -32.25 20.31
N ASP A 256 2.91 -33.12 21.28
CA ASP A 256 3.76 -33.37 22.45
C ASP A 256 5.21 -33.71 22.08
N GLY A 257 6.14 -33.17 22.83
CA GLY A 257 7.59 -33.36 22.63
C GLY A 257 8.24 -32.45 21.59
N ASN A 258 7.48 -31.58 20.92
CA ASN A 258 8.05 -30.60 19.99
C ASN A 258 8.16 -29.21 20.63
N HIS A 259 9.30 -28.54 20.46
CA HIS A 259 9.54 -27.19 20.91
C HIS A 259 10.15 -26.36 19.78
N VAL A 260 9.55 -25.22 19.46
CA VAL A 260 10.07 -24.25 18.50
C VAL A 260 11.06 -23.34 19.22
N THR A 261 12.33 -23.54 18.97
CA THR A 261 13.43 -22.81 19.62
C THR A 261 13.80 -21.53 18.87
N ASP A 262 13.58 -21.51 17.56
CA ASP A 262 13.81 -20.33 16.73
C ASP A 262 12.73 -20.26 15.65
N LEU A 263 12.18 -19.04 15.40
CA LEU A 263 11.11 -18.82 14.45
C LEU A 263 11.25 -17.44 13.81
N HIS A 264 11.59 -17.45 12.53
CA HIS A 264 11.64 -16.26 11.70
C HIS A 264 10.68 -16.40 10.54
N ILE A 265 9.75 -15.45 10.40
CA ILE A 265 8.79 -15.38 9.29
C ILE A 265 8.82 -13.95 8.75
N TRP A 266 9.12 -13.79 7.47
CA TRP A 266 9.20 -12.47 6.84
C TRP A 266 8.46 -12.44 5.50
N SER A 267 8.04 -11.25 5.08
CA SER A 267 7.35 -11.06 3.81
C SER A 267 8.32 -11.08 2.63
N ILE A 268 7.99 -11.84 1.60
CA ILE A 268 8.68 -11.86 0.29
C ILE A 268 7.82 -11.28 -0.83
N GLY A 269 6.57 -10.89 -0.51
CA GLY A 269 5.61 -10.28 -1.41
C GLY A 269 4.30 -9.97 -0.67
N PRO A 270 3.33 -9.32 -1.30
CA PRO A 270 2.05 -8.99 -0.67
C PRO A 270 1.29 -10.26 -0.23
N GLY A 271 1.12 -10.45 1.09
CA GLY A 271 0.49 -11.62 1.66
C GLY A 271 1.25 -12.95 1.49
N ILE A 272 2.52 -12.88 1.09
CA ILE A 272 3.37 -14.04 0.81
C ILE A 272 4.57 -14.00 1.75
N TYR A 273 4.80 -15.11 2.47
CA TYR A 273 5.82 -15.20 3.50
C TYR A 273 6.80 -16.35 3.26
N SER A 274 8.02 -16.16 3.73
CA SER A 274 9.03 -17.21 3.90
C SER A 274 9.28 -17.44 5.38
N ALA A 275 9.61 -18.68 5.78
CA ALA A 275 9.86 -19.02 7.17
C ALA A 275 11.15 -19.84 7.32
N THR A 276 11.88 -19.58 8.41
CA THR A 276 12.95 -20.43 8.92
C THR A 276 12.58 -20.82 10.35
N ILE A 277 12.58 -22.12 10.62
CA ILE A 277 12.09 -22.69 11.87
C ILE A 277 13.10 -23.69 12.40
N ALA A 278 13.56 -23.52 13.64
CA ALA A 278 14.33 -24.52 14.36
C ALA A 278 13.47 -25.21 15.41
N ILE A 279 13.47 -26.54 15.38
CA ILE A 279 12.64 -27.40 16.23
C ILE A 279 13.53 -28.32 17.01
N VAL A 280 13.28 -28.46 18.29
CA VAL A 280 13.87 -29.47 19.17
C VAL A 280 12.79 -30.46 19.55
N SER A 281 13.07 -31.76 19.40
CA SER A 281 12.12 -32.83 19.72
C SER A 281 12.83 -34.04 20.32
N ASP A 282 12.17 -34.75 21.20
CA ASP A 282 12.62 -36.03 21.74
C ASP A 282 12.43 -37.17 20.73
N THR A 283 11.45 -37.06 19.84
CA THR A 283 11.12 -37.98 18.74
C THR A 283 11.00 -37.23 17.41
N PRO A 284 12.13 -36.75 16.88
CA PRO A 284 12.11 -35.83 15.73
C PRO A 284 11.55 -36.47 14.46
N GLY A 285 10.56 -35.77 13.87
CA GLY A 285 10.04 -36.09 12.55
C GLY A 285 10.96 -35.58 11.42
N THR A 286 10.56 -35.82 10.18
CA THR A 286 11.27 -35.25 9.02
C THR A 286 10.92 -33.78 8.83
N PRO A 287 11.78 -32.95 8.21
CA PRO A 287 11.43 -31.56 7.86
C PRO A 287 10.11 -31.43 7.08
N ASP A 288 9.81 -32.36 6.16
CA ASP A 288 8.57 -32.38 5.39
C ASP A 288 7.33 -32.63 6.26
N TYR A 289 7.47 -33.43 7.32
CA TYR A 289 6.43 -33.62 8.31
C TYR A 289 6.05 -32.29 8.97
N TYR A 290 7.03 -31.54 9.49
CA TYR A 290 6.78 -30.24 10.14
C TYR A 290 6.23 -29.20 9.17
N LYS A 291 6.69 -29.16 7.92
CA LYS A 291 6.11 -28.31 6.88
C LYS A 291 4.64 -28.60 6.64
N SER A 292 4.24 -29.86 6.74
CA SER A 292 2.83 -30.28 6.54
C SER A 292 1.90 -29.82 7.66
N LEU A 293 2.42 -29.53 8.85
CA LEU A 293 1.65 -29.04 10.00
C LEU A 293 1.27 -27.57 9.87
N ILE A 294 2.04 -26.78 9.11
CA ILE A 294 1.82 -25.34 8.95
C ILE A 294 0.52 -25.11 8.17
N PRO A 295 -0.43 -24.34 8.71
CA PRO A 295 -1.67 -24.01 8.01
C PRO A 295 -1.40 -23.30 6.68
N LYS A 296 -2.04 -23.76 5.60
CA LYS A 296 -1.83 -23.25 4.24
C LYS A 296 -2.39 -21.84 4.02
N ASP A 297 -3.35 -21.44 4.80
CA ASP A 297 -4.01 -20.14 4.80
C ASP A 297 -3.16 -19.00 5.38
N LEU A 298 -2.04 -19.31 6.03
CA LEU A 298 -1.09 -18.32 6.54
C LEU A 298 -0.24 -17.64 5.46
N GLY A 299 -0.32 -18.10 4.20
CA GLY A 299 0.47 -17.53 3.09
C GLY A 299 1.97 -17.83 3.15
N ILE A 300 2.40 -18.80 3.97
CA ILE A 300 3.80 -19.23 4.06
C ILE A 300 4.07 -20.20 2.90
N VAL A 301 4.78 -19.73 1.88
CA VAL A 301 5.01 -20.49 0.62
C VAL A 301 6.38 -21.15 0.56
N HIS A 302 7.33 -20.66 1.34
CA HIS A 302 8.68 -21.22 1.40
C HIS A 302 9.08 -21.40 2.87
N THR A 303 9.47 -22.63 3.24
CA THR A 303 9.81 -22.96 4.62
C THR A 303 11.09 -23.78 4.67
N THR A 304 12.05 -23.33 5.47
CA THR A 304 13.22 -24.09 5.87
C THR A 304 13.00 -24.57 7.31
N VAL A 305 13.16 -25.87 7.55
CA VAL A 305 13.00 -26.47 8.87
C VAL A 305 14.28 -27.17 9.26
N GLU A 306 14.84 -26.74 10.38
CA GLU A 306 15.97 -27.39 11.06
C GLU A 306 15.42 -28.19 12.24
N VAL A 307 15.87 -29.45 12.38
CA VAL A 307 15.32 -30.35 13.39
C VAL A 307 16.47 -30.93 14.22
N HIS A 308 16.37 -30.74 15.55
CA HIS A 308 17.34 -31.22 16.52
C HIS A 308 16.73 -32.28 17.44
N LEU A 309 17.50 -33.34 17.69
CA LEU A 309 17.13 -34.35 18.68
C LEU A 309 17.54 -33.85 20.09
N TYR A 310 16.54 -33.75 21.00
CA TYR A 310 16.80 -33.56 22.41
C TYR A 310 17.14 -34.92 23.05
N ARG A 311 18.33 -35.02 23.62
CA ARG A 311 18.71 -36.14 24.49
C ARG A 311 18.82 -35.62 25.90
N SER A 312 17.89 -36.05 26.78
CA SER A 312 17.96 -35.77 28.23
C SER A 312 19.15 -36.49 28.87
#